data_5420f2dfaa0e8abc9fe6080461b4cb69
#
_entry.id   5420f2dfaa0e8abc9fe6080461b4cb69
#
_cell.length_a   1.000
_cell.length_b   1.000
_cell.length_c   1.000
_cell.angle_alpha   90.00
_cell.angle_beta   90.00
_cell.angle_gamma   90.00
#
_symmetry.space_group_name_H-M   'P 1'
#
loop_
_entity.id
_entity.type
_entity.pdbx_description
1 polymer ?
#
loop_
_entity_poly.entity_id
_entity_poly.type
_entity_poly.pdbx_seq_one_letter_code
_entity_poly.pdbx_strand_id
1 'polypeptide(L)'
;MTTFACKTRYNQFMNQRKYKICYCAPALYSAGGVERVVSLKASYFAEVYNYDVMIIVTEGKGRDCFFPLSDKVKVINLSLGFEELWKASFIKKVFLYLTKQFKYRRMMKSELMRIRPDITISVLRREINFINSIPDGSHKIGELHVNRSNYRNFTSHDNNSVKRFFARFWMNDLLRHLVKLDRMVVLTEDAKRDWPELSNVQLIPDPIPFKVDHVSTLSSKRVVSIGRYAYEKGNDLLLKAWAMVENQCQDWTLDIYGQGNQTPYRELMQELGIDESRCRLHGSITDVKNIYQGSSIFTLPSRFEGFGLVIIEAMACGVPVVTFDCENGPRNIITNNQDGILVKPFDVDEYAESLLRLIQDDQLRSQMGKRAHDSSQRYLIEDIAQKWKGLFDEITAKDEL
;
A
#
# COMPACT_ATOMS: atom_id res chain seq x y z
N MET A 1 26.05 22.13 -24.73
CA MET A 1 26.12 20.67 -24.52
C MET A 1 24.81 20.05 -23.99
N THR A 2 23.79 20.83 -23.69
CA THR A 2 22.49 20.38 -23.13
C THR A 2 21.48 19.84 -24.14
N THR A 3 21.61 20.15 -25.42
CA THR A 3 20.64 19.75 -26.47
C THR A 3 20.86 18.35 -27.01
N PHE A 4 22.08 17.81 -26.93
CA PHE A 4 22.41 16.47 -27.43
C PHE A 4 21.96 15.37 -26.47
N ALA A 5 22.09 15.58 -25.16
CA ALA A 5 21.66 14.63 -24.12
C ALA A 5 20.12 14.48 -24.09
N CYS A 6 19.39 15.55 -24.38
CA CYS A 6 17.93 15.53 -24.44
C CYS A 6 17.43 14.77 -25.69
N LYS A 7 18.07 14.95 -26.85
CA LYS A 7 17.74 14.21 -28.09
C LYS A 7 18.09 12.73 -28.00
N THR A 8 19.19 12.37 -27.34
CA THR A 8 19.60 10.95 -27.17
C THR A 8 18.63 10.21 -26.23
N ARG A 9 18.19 10.86 -25.13
CA ARG A 9 17.11 10.33 -24.30
C ARG A 9 15.79 10.22 -25.07
N TYR A 10 15.40 11.23 -25.84
CA TYR A 10 14.17 11.23 -26.62
C TYR A 10 14.16 10.11 -27.69
N ASN A 11 15.27 9.86 -28.38
CA ASN A 11 15.38 8.80 -29.38
C ASN A 11 15.45 7.38 -28.75
N GLN A 12 15.94 7.24 -27.52
CA GLN A 12 15.88 5.98 -26.77
C GLN A 12 14.44 5.57 -26.39
N PHE A 13 13.53 6.57 -26.25
CA PHE A 13 12.10 6.31 -25.98
C PHE A 13 11.30 5.90 -27.21
N MET A 14 11.74 6.27 -28.44
CA MET A 14 10.96 6.07 -29.67
C MET A 14 11.02 4.63 -30.21
N ASN A 15 11.96 3.76 -29.75
CA ASN A 15 12.08 2.37 -30.20
C ASN A 15 11.71 1.35 -29.13
N GLN A 16 10.93 1.74 -28.09
CA GLN A 16 10.55 0.83 -27.03
C GLN A 16 9.28 0.06 -27.38
N ARG A 17 9.26 -1.24 -27.05
CA ARG A 17 8.05 -2.08 -27.12
C ARG A 17 6.92 -1.43 -26.32
N LYS A 18 5.78 -1.24 -26.95
CA LYS A 18 4.58 -0.73 -26.27
C LYS A 18 3.78 -1.91 -25.76
N TYR A 19 3.60 -1.95 -24.44
CA TYR A 19 2.80 -2.99 -23.82
C TYR A 19 1.34 -2.61 -23.69
N LYS A 20 0.46 -3.58 -23.89
CA LYS A 20 -0.93 -3.52 -23.49
C LYS A 20 -1.06 -4.19 -22.11
N ILE A 21 -1.38 -3.42 -21.09
CA ILE A 21 -1.42 -3.87 -19.69
C ILE A 21 -2.85 -3.86 -19.18
N CYS A 22 -3.25 -4.93 -18.51
CA CYS A 22 -4.54 -5.03 -17.84
C CYS A 22 -4.36 -5.27 -16.34
N TYR A 23 -4.70 -4.28 -15.50
CA TYR A 23 -4.81 -4.46 -14.06
C TYR A 23 -6.14 -5.09 -13.68
N CYS A 24 -6.12 -5.99 -12.69
CA CYS A 24 -7.30 -6.58 -12.07
C CYS A 24 -7.33 -6.17 -10.59
N ALA A 25 -8.27 -5.29 -10.22
CA ALA A 25 -8.42 -4.76 -8.88
C ALA A 25 -9.89 -4.86 -8.39
N PRO A 26 -10.15 -4.88 -7.08
CA PRO A 26 -11.53 -4.90 -6.58
C PRO A 26 -12.27 -3.60 -6.85
N ALA A 27 -11.65 -2.46 -6.61
CA ALA A 27 -12.26 -1.12 -6.72
C ALA A 27 -11.19 -0.04 -6.89
N LEU A 28 -11.63 1.19 -7.22
CA LEU A 28 -10.78 2.40 -7.25
C LEU A 28 -11.43 3.58 -6.50
N TYR A 29 -12.59 3.38 -5.88
CA TYR A 29 -13.36 4.46 -5.23
C TYR A 29 -13.03 4.65 -3.74
N SER A 30 -12.15 3.85 -3.15
CA SER A 30 -11.77 3.95 -1.74
C SER A 30 -10.41 4.63 -1.54
N ALA A 31 -10.21 5.22 -0.33
CA ALA A 31 -8.97 5.87 0.07
C ALA A 31 -7.89 4.86 0.51
N GLY A 32 -7.77 3.73 -0.18
CA GLY A 32 -6.82 2.67 0.16
C GLY A 32 -5.45 2.84 -0.51
N GLY A 33 -4.41 2.28 0.10
CA GLY A 33 -3.04 2.32 -0.46
C GLY A 33 -2.95 1.58 -1.79
N VAL A 34 -3.65 0.45 -1.95
CA VAL A 34 -3.66 -0.34 -3.19
C VAL A 34 -4.26 0.46 -4.35
N GLU A 35 -5.42 1.08 -4.12
CA GLU A 35 -6.10 1.93 -5.10
C GLU A 35 -5.21 3.09 -5.54
N ARG A 36 -4.50 3.70 -4.58
CA ARG A 36 -3.59 4.81 -4.83
C ARG A 36 -2.41 4.39 -5.71
N VAL A 37 -1.77 3.29 -5.36
CA VAL A 37 -0.59 2.77 -6.08
C VAL A 37 -0.96 2.27 -7.48
N VAL A 38 -2.08 1.56 -7.62
CA VAL A 38 -2.57 1.09 -8.93
C VAL A 38 -2.89 2.28 -9.84
N SER A 39 -3.61 3.31 -9.33
CA SER A 39 -3.93 4.52 -10.11
C SER A 39 -2.68 5.26 -10.55
N LEU A 40 -1.71 5.42 -9.65
CA LEU A 40 -0.44 6.08 -9.94
C LEU A 40 0.36 5.33 -11.02
N LYS A 41 0.61 4.03 -10.83
CA LYS A 41 1.39 3.23 -11.79
C LYS A 41 0.72 3.14 -13.14
N ALA A 42 -0.60 2.90 -13.17
CA ALA A 42 -1.37 2.84 -14.40
C ALA A 42 -1.28 4.16 -15.19
N SER A 43 -1.44 5.31 -14.49
CA SER A 43 -1.29 6.63 -15.11
C SER A 43 0.13 6.85 -15.62
N TYR A 44 1.14 6.52 -14.84
CA TYR A 44 2.55 6.68 -15.24
C TYR A 44 2.90 5.84 -16.48
N PHE A 45 2.48 4.58 -16.53
CA PHE A 45 2.70 3.72 -17.70
C PHE A 45 1.99 4.24 -18.95
N ALA A 46 0.78 4.77 -18.80
CA ALA A 46 0.02 5.32 -19.93
C ALA A 46 0.58 6.66 -20.42
N GLU A 47 1.03 7.54 -19.52
CA GLU A 47 1.48 8.89 -19.87
C GLU A 47 2.94 8.93 -20.30
N VAL A 48 3.83 8.25 -19.55
CA VAL A 48 5.28 8.34 -19.72
C VAL A 48 5.80 7.27 -20.68
N TYR A 49 5.35 6.02 -20.53
CA TYR A 49 5.78 4.93 -21.43
C TYR A 49 4.86 4.76 -22.64
N ASN A 50 3.74 5.49 -22.68
CA ASN A 50 2.74 5.43 -23.75
C ASN A 50 2.19 4.00 -23.99
N TYR A 51 2.03 3.24 -22.88
CA TYR A 51 1.43 1.91 -22.89
C TYR A 51 -0.10 2.01 -22.99
N ASP A 52 -0.75 0.99 -23.56
CA ASP A 52 -2.23 0.87 -23.54
C ASP A 52 -2.65 0.21 -22.22
N VAL A 53 -3.11 1.02 -21.27
CA VAL A 53 -3.40 0.55 -19.91
C VAL A 53 -4.88 0.51 -19.64
N MET A 54 -5.34 -0.64 -19.13
CA MET A 54 -6.72 -0.86 -18.71
C MET A 54 -6.77 -1.36 -17.28
N ILE A 55 -7.84 -1.02 -16.55
CA ILE A 55 -8.09 -1.51 -15.19
C ILE A 55 -9.48 -2.16 -15.19
N ILE A 56 -9.54 -3.45 -14.87
CA ILE A 56 -10.81 -4.16 -14.64
C ILE A 56 -11.10 -4.15 -13.16
N VAL A 57 -12.28 -3.61 -12.77
CA VAL A 57 -12.74 -3.58 -11.38
C VAL A 57 -14.05 -4.36 -11.22
N THR A 58 -14.28 -4.89 -10.00
CA THR A 58 -15.47 -5.69 -9.68
C THR A 58 -16.56 -4.93 -8.93
N GLU A 59 -16.18 -3.83 -8.28
CA GLU A 59 -17.03 -3.04 -7.38
C GLU A 59 -17.15 -1.58 -7.85
N GLY A 60 -18.02 -0.82 -7.19
CA GLY A 60 -18.07 0.64 -7.35
C GLY A 60 -18.77 1.13 -8.62
N LYS A 61 -19.83 0.43 -9.08
CA LYS A 61 -20.62 0.89 -10.23
C LYS A 61 -21.15 2.31 -10.01
N GLY A 62 -20.79 3.23 -10.93
CA GLY A 62 -21.23 4.64 -10.88
C GLY A 62 -20.52 5.47 -9.79
N ARG A 63 -19.44 4.97 -9.20
CA ARG A 63 -18.57 5.73 -8.28
C ARG A 63 -17.29 6.13 -9.03
N ASP A 64 -16.88 7.37 -8.84
CA ASP A 64 -15.63 7.90 -9.37
C ASP A 64 -14.41 7.29 -8.67
N CYS A 65 -13.26 7.36 -9.33
CA CYS A 65 -11.98 7.00 -8.72
C CYS A 65 -11.66 7.97 -7.60
N PHE A 66 -11.24 7.47 -6.44
CA PHE A 66 -10.87 8.31 -5.31
C PHE A 66 -9.57 9.10 -5.57
N PHE A 67 -8.59 8.43 -6.17
CA PHE A 67 -7.33 9.06 -6.56
C PHE A 67 -7.36 9.46 -8.05
N PRO A 68 -6.61 10.51 -8.41
CA PRO A 68 -6.48 10.93 -9.81
C PRO A 68 -6.04 9.76 -10.71
N LEU A 69 -6.68 9.63 -11.84
CA LEU A 69 -6.36 8.64 -12.86
C LEU A 69 -6.24 9.35 -14.21
N SER A 70 -5.22 9.02 -14.99
CA SER A 70 -5.03 9.57 -16.33
C SER A 70 -6.20 9.21 -17.26
N ASP A 71 -6.63 10.17 -18.09
CA ASP A 71 -7.67 9.96 -19.12
C ASP A 71 -7.27 8.91 -20.18
N LYS A 72 -5.97 8.60 -20.27
CA LYS A 72 -5.46 7.54 -21.16
C LYS A 72 -5.73 6.14 -20.62
N VAL A 73 -6.03 6.00 -19.31
CA VAL A 73 -6.32 4.71 -18.66
C VAL A 73 -7.81 4.39 -18.78
N LYS A 74 -8.13 3.22 -19.33
CA LYS A 74 -9.53 2.78 -19.47
C LYS A 74 -9.95 1.95 -18.27
N VAL A 75 -11.05 2.32 -17.60
CA VAL A 75 -11.62 1.54 -16.49
C VAL A 75 -12.82 0.74 -16.98
N ILE A 76 -12.82 -0.57 -16.74
CA ILE A 76 -13.89 -1.51 -17.07
C ILE A 76 -14.48 -2.04 -15.77
N ASN A 77 -15.74 -1.71 -15.46
CA ASN A 77 -16.38 -2.15 -14.23
C ASN A 77 -17.31 -3.35 -14.51
N LEU A 78 -16.99 -4.51 -13.93
CA LEU A 78 -17.80 -5.73 -14.06
C LEU A 78 -19.06 -5.70 -13.19
N SER A 79 -19.19 -4.76 -12.28
CA SER A 79 -20.39 -4.51 -11.44
C SER A 79 -20.91 -5.78 -10.74
N LEU A 80 -20.02 -6.54 -10.09
CA LEU A 80 -20.37 -7.81 -9.44
C LEU A 80 -20.98 -7.62 -8.05
N GLY A 81 -20.64 -6.52 -7.36
CA GLY A 81 -21.22 -6.19 -6.05
C GLY A 81 -20.92 -7.21 -4.96
N PHE A 82 -19.67 -7.69 -4.83
CA PHE A 82 -19.29 -8.59 -3.74
C PHE A 82 -19.44 -7.93 -2.36
N GLU A 83 -19.40 -6.60 -2.28
CA GLU A 83 -19.65 -5.84 -1.05
C GLU A 83 -21.05 -6.12 -0.43
N GLU A 84 -22.04 -6.48 -1.26
CA GLU A 84 -23.38 -6.84 -0.79
C GLU A 84 -23.42 -8.12 0.07
N LEU A 85 -22.40 -8.98 -0.07
CA LEU A 85 -22.31 -10.24 0.68
C LEU A 85 -22.19 -10.02 2.20
N TRP A 86 -21.72 -8.87 2.64
CA TRP A 86 -21.56 -8.56 4.07
C TRP A 86 -22.90 -8.50 4.82
N LYS A 87 -23.98 -8.20 4.12
CA LYS A 87 -25.34 -8.11 4.67
C LYS A 87 -26.12 -9.43 4.69
N ALA A 88 -25.59 -10.49 4.10
CA ALA A 88 -26.29 -11.77 3.93
C ALA A 88 -26.02 -12.74 5.09
N SER A 89 -27.02 -13.59 5.44
CA SER A 89 -26.84 -14.72 6.36
C SER A 89 -25.81 -15.72 5.82
N PHE A 90 -25.20 -16.53 6.68
CA PHE A 90 -24.06 -17.39 6.31
C PHE A 90 -24.32 -18.30 5.10
N ILE A 91 -25.43 -19.06 5.09
CA ILE A 91 -25.76 -19.98 3.99
C ILE A 91 -26.01 -19.19 2.68
N LYS A 92 -26.80 -18.11 2.76
CA LYS A 92 -27.05 -17.23 1.63
C LYS A 92 -25.77 -16.59 1.10
N LYS A 93 -24.85 -16.21 2.01
CA LYS A 93 -23.54 -15.65 1.67
C LYS A 93 -22.69 -16.64 0.86
N VAL A 94 -22.62 -17.91 1.26
CA VAL A 94 -21.87 -18.96 0.54
C VAL A 94 -22.44 -19.15 -0.86
N PHE A 95 -23.74 -19.31 -0.99
CA PHE A 95 -24.40 -19.50 -2.29
C PHE A 95 -24.20 -18.29 -3.22
N LEU A 96 -24.44 -17.08 -2.72
CA LEU A 96 -24.22 -15.84 -3.48
C LEU A 96 -22.74 -15.66 -3.86
N TYR A 97 -21.82 -16.04 -2.97
CA TYR A 97 -20.38 -15.98 -3.27
C TYR A 97 -20.03 -16.89 -4.46
N LEU A 98 -20.48 -18.14 -4.44
CA LEU A 98 -20.21 -19.11 -5.52
C LEU A 98 -20.80 -18.65 -6.86
N THR A 99 -22.04 -18.16 -6.88
CA THR A 99 -22.68 -17.66 -8.09
C THR A 99 -21.97 -16.40 -8.64
N LYS A 100 -21.61 -15.46 -7.75
CA LYS A 100 -20.84 -14.26 -8.11
C LYS A 100 -19.43 -14.64 -8.61
N GLN A 101 -18.79 -15.63 -8.00
CA GLN A 101 -17.46 -16.10 -8.42
C GLN A 101 -17.50 -16.73 -9.82
N PHE A 102 -18.54 -17.53 -10.12
CA PHE A 102 -18.74 -18.09 -11.46
C PHE A 102 -18.97 -16.99 -12.51
N LYS A 103 -19.84 -16.01 -12.20
CA LYS A 103 -20.09 -14.85 -13.06
C LYS A 103 -18.80 -14.04 -13.26
N TYR A 104 -18.03 -13.82 -12.21
CA TYR A 104 -16.74 -13.12 -12.26
C TYR A 104 -15.77 -13.79 -13.23
N ARG A 105 -15.56 -15.12 -13.07
CA ARG A 105 -14.70 -15.87 -13.98
C ARG A 105 -15.13 -15.74 -15.45
N ARG A 106 -16.45 -15.84 -15.71
CA ARG A 106 -16.99 -15.73 -17.08
C ARG A 106 -16.76 -14.33 -17.67
N MET A 107 -17.09 -13.29 -16.92
CA MET A 107 -16.95 -11.90 -17.37
C MET A 107 -15.49 -11.52 -17.54
N MET A 108 -14.62 -11.85 -16.58
CA MET A 108 -13.18 -11.61 -16.67
C MET A 108 -12.58 -12.31 -17.88
N LYS A 109 -12.94 -13.59 -18.12
CA LYS A 109 -12.51 -14.31 -19.33
C LYS A 109 -12.95 -13.60 -20.61
N SER A 110 -14.20 -13.17 -20.69
CA SER A 110 -14.72 -12.45 -21.86
C SER A 110 -13.94 -11.17 -22.13
N GLU A 111 -13.69 -10.37 -21.08
CA GLU A 111 -12.96 -9.11 -21.22
C GLU A 111 -11.48 -9.33 -21.57
N LEU A 112 -10.77 -10.22 -20.90
CA LEU A 112 -9.36 -10.49 -21.20
C LEU A 112 -9.17 -11.08 -22.61
N MET A 113 -10.08 -11.97 -23.06
CA MET A 113 -10.07 -12.49 -24.44
C MET A 113 -10.36 -11.41 -25.47
N ARG A 114 -11.18 -10.40 -25.15
CA ARG A 114 -11.46 -9.24 -26.00
C ARG A 114 -10.29 -8.27 -26.05
N ILE A 115 -9.70 -7.98 -24.89
CA ILE A 115 -8.57 -7.03 -24.73
C ILE A 115 -7.31 -7.62 -25.34
N ARG A 116 -7.02 -8.89 -25.08
CA ARG A 116 -5.74 -9.57 -25.39
C ARG A 116 -4.56 -8.72 -24.95
N PRO A 117 -4.40 -8.51 -23.63
CA PRO A 117 -3.25 -7.78 -23.12
C PRO A 117 -1.96 -8.59 -23.31
N ASP A 118 -0.81 -7.92 -23.34
CA ASP A 118 0.49 -8.59 -23.24
C ASP A 118 0.73 -9.03 -21.80
N ILE A 119 0.27 -8.22 -20.83
CA ILE A 119 0.49 -8.42 -19.41
C ILE A 119 -0.81 -8.19 -18.64
N THR A 120 -1.16 -9.15 -17.78
CA THR A 120 -2.25 -9.03 -16.81
C THR A 120 -1.68 -8.98 -15.40
N ILE A 121 -1.95 -7.91 -14.64
CA ILE A 121 -1.50 -7.71 -13.26
C ILE A 121 -2.68 -7.85 -12.32
N SER A 122 -2.64 -8.86 -11.45
CA SER A 122 -3.65 -9.10 -10.42
C SER A 122 -3.16 -8.58 -9.08
N VAL A 123 -3.97 -7.81 -8.34
CA VAL A 123 -3.68 -7.45 -6.95
C VAL A 123 -4.00 -8.59 -5.97
N LEU A 124 -4.03 -9.81 -6.47
CA LEU A 124 -4.15 -11.06 -5.72
C LEU A 124 -5.39 -11.10 -4.79
N ARG A 125 -6.55 -10.73 -5.35
CA ARG A 125 -7.81 -10.88 -4.64
C ARG A 125 -8.54 -12.17 -5.07
N ARG A 126 -9.80 -12.09 -5.47
CA ARG A 126 -10.63 -13.27 -5.82
C ARG A 126 -10.26 -13.89 -7.16
N GLU A 127 -9.71 -13.11 -8.07
CA GLU A 127 -9.31 -13.50 -9.43
C GLU A 127 -8.17 -14.52 -9.45
N ILE A 128 -7.31 -14.57 -8.44
CA ILE A 128 -6.20 -15.52 -8.38
C ILE A 128 -6.67 -16.98 -8.51
N ASN A 129 -7.88 -17.28 -8.08
CA ASN A 129 -8.43 -18.64 -8.15
C ASN A 129 -8.64 -19.13 -9.60
N PHE A 130 -8.67 -18.24 -10.60
CA PHE A 130 -8.96 -18.62 -11.98
C PHE A 130 -8.17 -17.85 -13.04
N ILE A 131 -7.47 -16.76 -12.70
CA ILE A 131 -6.81 -15.89 -13.67
C ILE A 131 -5.84 -16.65 -14.57
N ASN A 132 -5.08 -17.60 -13.99
CA ASN A 132 -4.12 -18.44 -14.71
C ASN A 132 -4.78 -19.41 -15.70
N SER A 133 -6.10 -19.63 -15.62
CA SER A 133 -6.83 -20.52 -16.52
C SER A 133 -7.45 -19.82 -17.72
N ILE A 134 -7.26 -18.51 -17.85
CA ILE A 134 -7.76 -17.73 -18.96
C ILE A 134 -6.72 -17.71 -20.09
N PRO A 135 -7.03 -18.29 -21.28
CA PRO A 135 -6.08 -18.42 -22.38
C PRO A 135 -6.11 -17.18 -23.28
N ASP A 136 -5.88 -16.00 -22.71
CA ASP A 136 -5.86 -14.72 -23.43
C ASP A 136 -4.50 -14.37 -24.04
N GLY A 137 -3.48 -15.21 -23.79
CA GLY A 137 -2.11 -15.04 -24.28
C GLY A 137 -1.25 -14.11 -23.41
N SER A 138 -1.78 -13.49 -22.35
CA SER A 138 -1.00 -12.57 -21.54
C SER A 138 -0.18 -13.27 -20.47
N HIS A 139 0.99 -12.70 -20.16
CA HIS A 139 1.74 -13.02 -18.95
C HIS A 139 0.96 -12.61 -17.70
N LYS A 140 0.96 -13.46 -16.67
CA LYS A 140 0.22 -13.25 -15.43
C LYS A 140 1.17 -12.84 -14.30
N ILE A 141 1.01 -11.63 -13.81
CA ILE A 141 1.74 -11.11 -12.65
C ILE A 141 0.78 -10.96 -11.48
N GLY A 142 1.18 -11.43 -10.31
CA GLY A 142 0.48 -11.14 -9.06
C GLY A 142 1.21 -10.05 -8.28
N GLU A 143 0.50 -9.08 -7.74
CA GLU A 143 1.06 -8.02 -6.91
C GLU A 143 0.47 -8.11 -5.49
N LEU A 144 1.31 -8.39 -4.49
CA LEU A 144 0.88 -8.65 -3.11
C LEU A 144 1.14 -7.44 -2.21
N HIS A 145 0.05 -6.84 -1.72
CA HIS A 145 0.08 -5.64 -0.86
C HIS A 145 -0.18 -5.94 0.63
N VAL A 146 -0.21 -7.20 1.03
CA VAL A 146 -0.48 -7.64 2.40
C VAL A 146 0.50 -8.71 2.84
N ASN A 147 0.71 -8.85 4.14
CA ASN A 147 1.56 -9.92 4.69
C ASN A 147 0.93 -11.29 4.45
N ARG A 148 1.76 -12.32 4.33
CA ARG A 148 1.32 -13.70 4.23
C ARG A 148 0.41 -14.10 5.39
N SER A 149 0.76 -13.74 6.62
CA SER A 149 -0.01 -14.04 7.84
C SER A 149 -1.41 -13.43 7.82
N ASN A 150 -1.57 -12.26 7.20
CA ASN A 150 -2.83 -11.54 7.09
C ASN A 150 -3.56 -11.77 5.75
N TYR A 151 -2.94 -12.53 4.83
CA TYR A 151 -3.56 -12.82 3.56
C TYR A 151 -4.77 -13.75 3.77
N ARG A 152 -5.96 -13.24 3.45
CA ARG A 152 -7.26 -13.90 3.64
C ARG A 152 -7.63 -14.21 5.10
N ASN A 153 -7.04 -13.52 6.09
CA ASN A 153 -7.32 -13.68 7.53
C ASN A 153 -7.15 -15.12 8.05
N PHE A 154 -6.23 -15.89 7.49
CA PHE A 154 -5.87 -17.22 8.00
C PHE A 154 -4.82 -17.10 9.09
N THR A 155 -5.22 -16.75 10.30
CA THR A 155 -4.34 -16.81 11.47
C THR A 155 -4.07 -18.25 11.84
N SER A 156 -2.82 -18.70 11.72
CA SER A 156 -2.36 -20.04 12.13
C SER A 156 -2.39 -20.24 13.66
N HIS A 157 -2.76 -19.21 14.42
CA HIS A 157 -2.77 -19.18 15.87
C HIS A 157 -4.10 -19.56 16.52
N ASP A 158 -5.12 -19.95 15.73
CA ASP A 158 -6.37 -20.44 16.31
C ASP A 158 -6.15 -21.84 16.91
N ASN A 159 -6.47 -22.02 18.20
CA ASN A 159 -6.32 -23.28 18.93
C ASN A 159 -7.24 -24.42 18.42
N ASN A 160 -8.13 -24.12 17.47
CA ASN A 160 -9.06 -25.07 16.89
C ASN A 160 -8.38 -25.86 15.74
N SER A 161 -8.20 -27.17 15.95
CA SER A 161 -7.57 -28.09 14.97
C SER A 161 -8.29 -28.14 13.63
N VAL A 162 -9.61 -27.99 13.62
CA VAL A 162 -10.42 -27.97 12.39
C VAL A 162 -10.13 -26.69 11.58
N LYS A 163 -10.06 -25.53 12.24
CA LYS A 163 -9.72 -24.27 11.56
C LYS A 163 -8.30 -24.30 11.01
N ARG A 164 -7.33 -24.89 11.73
CA ARG A 164 -5.95 -25.07 11.24
C ARG A 164 -5.88 -25.98 10.02
N PHE A 165 -6.68 -27.06 9.99
CA PHE A 165 -6.75 -27.93 8.82
C PHE A 165 -7.28 -27.18 7.59
N PHE A 166 -8.38 -26.43 7.74
CA PHE A 166 -8.90 -25.58 6.67
C PHE A 166 -7.93 -24.50 6.23
N ALA A 167 -7.26 -23.81 7.16
CA ALA A 167 -6.25 -22.80 6.84
C ALA A 167 -5.11 -23.40 6.00
N ARG A 168 -4.62 -24.59 6.37
CA ARG A 168 -3.58 -25.31 5.61
C ARG A 168 -4.06 -25.73 4.22
N PHE A 169 -5.29 -26.21 4.11
CA PHE A 169 -5.89 -26.57 2.82
C PHE A 169 -5.98 -25.34 1.89
N TRP A 170 -6.50 -24.22 2.40
CA TRP A 170 -6.62 -22.96 1.65
C TRP A 170 -5.27 -22.36 1.28
N MET A 171 -4.26 -22.47 2.15
CA MET A 171 -2.91 -22.01 1.84
C MET A 171 -2.28 -22.86 0.73
N ASN A 172 -2.43 -24.18 0.78
CA ASN A 172 -1.94 -25.07 -0.28
C ASN A 172 -2.64 -24.82 -1.62
N ASP A 173 -3.94 -24.52 -1.60
CA ASP A 173 -4.68 -24.16 -2.80
C ASP A 173 -4.18 -22.82 -3.37
N LEU A 174 -3.97 -21.82 -2.52
CA LEU A 174 -3.38 -20.55 -2.90
C LEU A 174 -1.99 -20.73 -3.54
N LEU A 175 -1.10 -21.49 -2.90
CA LEU A 175 0.24 -21.77 -3.42
C LEU A 175 0.22 -22.39 -4.82
N ARG A 176 -0.72 -23.30 -5.08
CA ARG A 176 -0.93 -23.91 -6.41
C ARG A 176 -1.28 -22.88 -7.49
N HIS A 177 -1.93 -21.79 -7.11
CA HIS A 177 -2.25 -20.69 -8.02
C HIS A 177 -1.07 -19.72 -8.17
N LEU A 178 -0.38 -19.39 -7.08
CA LEU A 178 0.76 -18.46 -7.10
C LEU A 178 1.95 -18.99 -7.89
N VAL A 179 2.24 -20.29 -7.79
CA VAL A 179 3.30 -20.96 -8.58
C VAL A 179 3.09 -20.83 -10.09
N LYS A 180 1.82 -20.73 -10.54
CA LYS A 180 1.47 -20.63 -11.96
C LYS A 180 1.58 -19.22 -12.54
N LEU A 181 1.82 -18.22 -11.71
CA LEU A 181 2.09 -16.86 -12.18
C LEU A 181 3.49 -16.80 -12.82
N ASP A 182 3.66 -15.99 -13.85
CA ASP A 182 5.00 -15.70 -14.41
C ASP A 182 5.89 -15.04 -13.34
N ARG A 183 5.31 -14.10 -12.58
CA ARG A 183 5.96 -13.48 -11.41
C ARG A 183 4.94 -13.13 -10.33
N MET A 184 5.38 -13.22 -9.10
CA MET A 184 4.70 -12.67 -7.93
C MET A 184 5.52 -11.52 -7.37
N VAL A 185 5.03 -10.30 -7.49
CA VAL A 185 5.67 -9.10 -6.97
C VAL A 185 5.28 -8.91 -5.51
N VAL A 186 6.29 -8.71 -4.68
CA VAL A 186 6.18 -8.36 -3.26
C VAL A 186 6.90 -7.05 -2.99
N LEU A 187 6.59 -6.38 -1.88
CA LEU A 187 6.99 -4.99 -1.66
C LEU A 187 8.24 -4.85 -0.79
N THR A 188 8.61 -5.91 -0.04
CA THR A 188 9.71 -5.88 0.93
C THR A 188 10.53 -7.19 0.88
N GLU A 189 11.77 -7.13 1.38
CA GLU A 189 12.61 -8.33 1.51
C GLU A 189 12.01 -9.33 2.51
N ASP A 190 11.39 -8.87 3.59
CA ASP A 190 10.70 -9.75 4.54
C ASP A 190 9.54 -10.48 3.84
N ALA A 191 8.71 -9.73 3.08
CA ALA A 191 7.63 -10.35 2.31
C ALA A 191 8.14 -11.37 1.29
N LYS A 192 9.35 -11.18 0.71
CA LYS A 192 9.97 -12.17 -0.17
C LYS A 192 10.38 -13.43 0.60
N ARG A 193 10.92 -13.28 1.79
CA ARG A 193 11.30 -14.41 2.68
C ARG A 193 10.09 -15.19 3.19
N ASP A 194 8.92 -14.56 3.27
CA ASP A 194 7.68 -15.21 3.70
C ASP A 194 7.18 -16.30 2.73
N TRP A 195 7.67 -16.33 1.49
CA TRP A 195 7.24 -17.27 0.45
C TRP A 195 8.37 -18.18 -0.05
N PRO A 196 9.01 -18.97 0.83
CA PRO A 196 10.15 -19.82 0.46
C PRO A 196 9.78 -20.94 -0.53
N GLU A 197 8.48 -21.27 -0.65
CA GLU A 197 7.98 -22.29 -1.58
C GLU A 197 7.90 -21.79 -3.03
N LEU A 198 8.03 -20.47 -3.26
CA LEU A 198 7.88 -19.86 -4.57
C LEU A 198 9.22 -19.42 -5.13
N SER A 199 9.54 -19.85 -6.34
CA SER A 199 10.75 -19.43 -7.07
C SER A 199 10.55 -18.22 -7.98
N ASN A 200 9.29 -17.80 -8.17
CA ASN A 200 8.88 -16.72 -9.06
C ASN A 200 8.62 -15.39 -8.34
N VAL A 201 9.15 -15.21 -7.13
CA VAL A 201 8.96 -13.98 -6.34
C VAL A 201 9.95 -12.91 -6.74
N GLN A 202 9.43 -11.72 -7.06
CA GLN A 202 10.20 -10.52 -7.42
C GLN A 202 9.92 -9.39 -6.43
N LEU A 203 10.98 -8.70 -5.99
CA LEU A 203 10.86 -7.52 -5.13
C LEU A 203 10.75 -6.24 -5.99
N ILE A 204 9.61 -5.56 -5.88
CA ILE A 204 9.42 -4.21 -6.42
C ILE A 204 8.56 -3.43 -5.41
N PRO A 205 9.11 -2.45 -4.68
CA PRO A 205 8.36 -1.69 -3.69
C PRO A 205 7.34 -0.74 -4.32
N ASP A 206 6.42 -0.25 -3.51
CA ASP A 206 5.47 0.77 -3.93
C ASP A 206 6.17 2.14 -4.09
N PRO A 207 5.75 2.97 -5.07
CA PRO A 207 6.31 4.30 -5.28
C PRO A 207 5.68 5.35 -4.37
N ILE A 208 6.41 6.45 -4.14
CA ILE A 208 5.87 7.68 -3.55
C ILE A 208 4.77 8.23 -4.48
N PRO A 209 3.56 8.49 -3.95
CA PRO A 209 2.41 8.77 -4.82
C PRO A 209 2.25 10.23 -5.24
N PHE A 210 3.21 11.09 -4.94
CA PHE A 210 3.20 12.50 -5.31
C PHE A 210 4.62 13.06 -5.46
N LYS A 211 4.75 14.14 -6.22
CA LYS A 211 5.99 14.91 -6.26
C LYS A 211 6.09 15.83 -5.06
N VAL A 212 7.28 15.86 -4.46
CA VAL A 212 7.62 16.79 -3.37
C VAL A 212 8.31 18.00 -3.97
N ASP A 213 7.69 19.17 -3.81
CA ASP A 213 8.17 20.46 -4.28
C ASP A 213 9.07 21.15 -3.22
N HIS A 214 8.77 20.93 -1.95
CA HIS A 214 9.59 21.37 -0.82
C HIS A 214 9.41 20.43 0.37
N VAL A 215 10.42 20.31 1.20
CA VAL A 215 10.38 19.51 2.43
C VAL A 215 9.80 20.34 3.58
N SER A 216 9.34 19.65 4.63
CA SER A 216 8.90 20.32 5.87
C SER A 216 10.05 21.09 6.52
N THR A 217 9.75 22.26 7.08
CA THR A 217 10.69 23.03 7.91
C THR A 217 10.86 22.43 9.31
N LEU A 218 10.02 21.47 9.69
CA LEU A 218 9.99 20.82 11.00
C LEU A 218 9.80 21.77 12.21
N SER A 219 9.25 22.96 11.98
CA SER A 219 9.07 24.00 13.01
C SER A 219 7.65 24.07 13.59
N SER A 220 6.72 23.27 13.08
CA SER A 220 5.28 23.40 13.37
C SER A 220 4.82 22.86 14.72
N LYS A 221 5.70 22.25 15.53
CA LYS A 221 5.37 21.61 16.82
C LYS A 221 4.18 20.65 16.71
N ARG A 222 4.13 19.91 15.61
CA ARG A 222 3.02 19.05 15.23
C ARG A 222 3.49 17.65 14.93
N VAL A 223 2.93 16.69 15.66
CA VAL A 223 2.99 15.25 15.37
C VAL A 223 1.78 14.86 14.55
N VAL A 224 1.96 14.08 13.51
CA VAL A 224 0.85 13.59 12.67
C VAL A 224 0.89 12.08 12.51
N SER A 225 -0.31 11.47 12.50
CA SER A 225 -0.52 10.07 12.14
C SER A 225 -1.56 9.98 11.04
N ILE A 226 -1.31 9.15 10.01
CA ILE A 226 -2.23 8.95 8.90
C ILE A 226 -2.48 7.45 8.71
N GLY A 227 -3.73 7.03 8.93
CA GLY A 227 -4.13 5.63 8.82
C GLY A 227 -5.58 5.42 9.23
N ARG A 228 -6.18 4.31 8.82
CA ARG A 228 -7.57 3.99 9.19
C ARG A 228 -7.72 3.89 10.71
N TYR A 229 -8.88 4.28 11.24
CA TYR A 229 -9.26 3.96 12.61
C TYR A 229 -9.65 2.49 12.70
N ALA A 230 -8.63 1.63 12.81
CA ALA A 230 -8.76 0.18 12.81
C ALA A 230 -7.69 -0.44 13.70
N TYR A 231 -7.96 -1.63 14.22
CA TYR A 231 -7.09 -2.33 15.18
C TYR A 231 -5.63 -2.44 14.71
N GLU A 232 -5.44 -2.76 13.44
CA GLU A 232 -4.10 -2.92 12.84
C GLU A 232 -3.26 -1.65 12.87
N LYS A 233 -3.89 -0.47 12.92
CA LYS A 233 -3.17 0.82 12.91
C LYS A 233 -2.73 1.30 14.29
N GLY A 234 -3.19 0.66 15.38
CA GLY A 234 -2.67 0.87 16.72
C GLY A 234 -2.89 2.26 17.31
N ASN A 235 -3.90 3.00 16.84
CA ASN A 235 -4.20 4.36 17.36
C ASN A 235 -4.48 4.37 18.87
N ASP A 236 -4.96 3.26 19.44
CA ASP A 236 -5.12 3.07 20.88
C ASP A 236 -3.76 3.08 21.62
N LEU A 237 -2.71 2.50 21.02
CA LEU A 237 -1.35 2.52 21.57
C LEU A 237 -0.73 3.92 21.44
N LEU A 238 -1.00 4.63 20.33
CA LEU A 238 -0.57 6.01 20.13
C LEU A 238 -1.17 6.94 21.18
N LEU A 239 -2.46 6.82 21.45
CA LEU A 239 -3.12 7.67 22.46
C LEU A 239 -2.53 7.44 23.85
N LYS A 240 -2.20 6.20 24.22
CA LYS A 240 -1.51 5.89 25.49
C LYS A 240 -0.13 6.55 25.55
N ALA A 241 0.66 6.45 24.47
CA ALA A 241 1.97 7.11 24.39
C ALA A 241 1.83 8.64 24.42
N TRP A 242 0.82 9.19 23.72
CA TRP A 242 0.59 10.63 23.68
C TRP A 242 0.21 11.22 25.04
N ALA A 243 -0.58 10.53 25.84
CA ALA A 243 -0.90 10.96 27.20
C ALA A 243 0.36 11.18 28.07
N MET A 244 1.41 10.40 27.85
CA MET A 244 2.70 10.56 28.52
C MET A 244 3.50 11.75 27.95
N VAL A 245 3.46 11.94 26.62
CA VAL A 245 4.13 13.04 25.91
C VAL A 245 3.49 14.37 26.26
N GLU A 246 2.15 14.45 26.26
CA GLU A 246 1.38 15.66 26.47
C GLU A 246 1.64 16.32 27.81
N ASN A 247 1.89 15.52 28.85
CA ASN A 247 2.23 16.00 30.17
C ASN A 247 3.61 16.68 30.25
N GLN A 248 4.53 16.37 29.33
CA GLN A 248 5.89 16.89 29.30
C GLN A 248 6.10 18.01 28.26
N CYS A 249 5.22 18.14 27.25
CA CYS A 249 5.36 19.05 26.13
C CYS A 249 4.03 19.78 25.85
N GLN A 250 3.79 20.92 26.49
CA GLN A 250 2.48 21.62 26.46
C GLN A 250 2.18 22.34 25.14
N ASP A 251 3.16 22.60 24.30
CA ASP A 251 3.05 23.38 23.05
C ASP A 251 3.04 22.51 21.78
N TRP A 252 3.08 21.20 21.93
CA TRP A 252 2.96 20.26 20.82
C TRP A 252 1.53 19.72 20.69
N THR A 253 1.17 19.37 19.44
CA THR A 253 -0.14 18.79 19.09
C THR A 253 0.03 17.46 18.36
N LEU A 254 -0.97 16.58 18.51
CA LEU A 254 -1.13 15.36 17.75
C LEU A 254 -2.38 15.43 16.88
N ASP A 255 -2.23 15.24 15.59
CA ASP A 255 -3.34 15.13 14.65
C ASP A 255 -3.38 13.72 14.02
N ILE A 256 -4.50 13.01 14.18
CA ILE A 256 -4.70 11.67 13.62
C ILE A 256 -5.72 11.75 12.49
N TYR A 257 -5.32 11.37 11.28
CA TYR A 257 -6.16 11.41 10.07
C TYR A 257 -6.51 10.00 9.60
N GLY A 258 -7.78 9.76 9.29
CA GLY A 258 -8.16 8.48 8.71
C GLY A 258 -9.65 8.26 8.55
N GLN A 259 -9.97 7.17 7.86
CA GLN A 259 -11.34 6.67 7.74
C GLN A 259 -11.62 5.64 8.84
N GLY A 260 -12.83 5.62 9.36
CA GLY A 260 -13.29 4.62 10.32
C GLY A 260 -14.09 5.20 11.46
N ASN A 261 -14.46 4.34 12.42
CA ASN A 261 -15.19 4.75 13.62
C ASN A 261 -14.22 5.35 14.63
N GLN A 262 -14.41 6.64 14.96
CA GLN A 262 -13.60 7.38 15.92
C GLN A 262 -14.09 7.24 17.37
N THR A 263 -15.33 6.77 17.59
CA THR A 263 -15.94 6.72 18.93
C THR A 263 -15.08 6.02 19.98
N PRO A 264 -14.55 4.82 19.77
CA PRO A 264 -13.73 4.13 20.77
C PRO A 264 -12.44 4.90 21.13
N TYR A 265 -11.91 5.67 20.19
CA TYR A 265 -10.68 6.46 20.41
C TYR A 265 -10.99 7.76 21.18
N ARG A 266 -12.16 8.40 20.97
CA ARG A 266 -12.61 9.53 21.79
C ARG A 266 -12.87 9.11 23.22
N GLU A 267 -13.53 7.97 23.43
CA GLU A 267 -13.75 7.39 24.76
C GLU A 267 -12.41 7.14 25.46
N LEU A 268 -11.43 6.55 24.75
CA LEU A 268 -10.08 6.32 25.30
C LEU A 268 -9.34 7.63 25.62
N MET A 269 -9.49 8.69 24.79
CA MET A 269 -8.90 10.01 25.09
C MET A 269 -9.45 10.58 26.40
N GLN A 270 -10.76 10.46 26.64
CA GLN A 270 -11.40 10.90 27.88
C GLN A 270 -10.90 10.10 29.10
N GLU A 271 -10.80 8.75 28.97
CA GLU A 271 -10.26 7.88 30.01
C GLU A 271 -8.82 8.22 30.39
N LEU A 272 -8.01 8.59 29.41
CA LEU A 272 -6.59 8.95 29.58
C LEU A 272 -6.39 10.42 30.00
N GLY A 273 -7.45 11.23 30.04
CA GLY A 273 -7.38 12.66 30.37
C GLY A 273 -6.64 13.51 29.33
N ILE A 274 -6.64 13.08 28.06
CA ILE A 274 -5.99 13.79 26.94
C ILE A 274 -6.78 15.04 26.59
N ASP A 275 -6.09 16.17 26.41
CA ASP A 275 -6.67 17.44 25.98
C ASP A 275 -7.06 17.39 24.49
N GLU A 276 -8.38 17.40 24.20
CA GLU A 276 -8.92 17.38 22.84
C GLU A 276 -8.52 18.60 22.01
N SER A 277 -8.07 19.69 22.60
CA SER A 277 -7.54 20.85 21.88
C SER A 277 -6.17 20.58 21.30
N ARG A 278 -5.42 19.65 21.88
CA ARG A 278 -4.05 19.27 21.49
C ARG A 278 -3.96 17.91 20.79
N CYS A 279 -4.88 17.00 21.03
CA CYS A 279 -5.00 15.74 20.32
C CYS A 279 -6.30 15.69 19.52
N ARG A 280 -6.22 15.68 18.20
CA ARG A 280 -7.38 15.83 17.32
C ARG A 280 -7.56 14.64 16.40
N LEU A 281 -8.78 14.11 16.33
CA LEU A 281 -9.16 13.04 15.43
C LEU A 281 -9.88 13.60 14.21
N HIS A 282 -9.33 13.36 13.03
CA HIS A 282 -9.84 13.86 11.75
C HIS A 282 -10.37 12.72 10.86
N GLY A 283 -11.20 13.07 9.88
CA GLY A 283 -11.62 12.16 8.81
C GLY A 283 -10.50 11.85 7.80
N SER A 284 -10.85 11.13 6.73
CA SER A 284 -9.94 10.90 5.62
C SER A 284 -9.60 12.20 4.88
N ILE A 285 -8.38 12.26 4.35
CA ILE A 285 -7.87 13.40 3.61
C ILE A 285 -7.28 12.96 2.26
N THR A 286 -7.46 13.78 1.25
CA THR A 286 -6.90 13.57 -0.11
C THR A 286 -5.52 14.21 -0.27
N ASP A 287 -5.33 15.39 0.29
CA ASP A 287 -4.07 16.14 0.21
C ASP A 287 -3.17 15.86 1.43
N VAL A 288 -2.64 14.64 1.47
CA VAL A 288 -1.73 14.22 2.55
C VAL A 288 -0.36 14.92 2.47
N LYS A 289 0.07 15.35 1.28
CA LYS A 289 1.36 16.03 1.08
C LYS A 289 1.44 17.30 1.94
N ASN A 290 0.44 18.16 1.89
CA ASN A 290 0.40 19.37 2.70
C ASN A 290 0.37 19.08 4.21
N ILE A 291 -0.25 17.97 4.62
CA ILE A 291 -0.20 17.55 6.03
C ILE A 291 1.22 17.20 6.44
N TYR A 292 1.95 16.41 5.67
CA TYR A 292 3.35 16.08 5.99
C TYR A 292 4.22 17.33 5.97
N GLN A 293 4.13 18.18 4.95
CA GLN A 293 4.90 19.42 4.84
C GLN A 293 4.64 20.40 5.99
N GLY A 294 3.42 20.39 6.56
CA GLY A 294 3.04 21.17 7.74
C GLY A 294 3.26 20.47 9.08
N SER A 295 4.03 19.39 9.14
CA SER A 295 4.27 18.61 10.35
C SER A 295 5.76 18.46 10.65
N SER A 296 6.10 18.21 11.92
CA SER A 296 7.49 18.06 12.37
C SER A 296 7.88 16.61 12.66
N ILE A 297 6.91 15.75 12.99
CA ILE A 297 7.12 14.33 13.26
C ILE A 297 5.94 13.57 12.67
N PHE A 298 6.22 12.49 11.97
CA PHE A 298 5.21 11.50 11.57
C PHE A 298 5.29 10.29 12.49
N THR A 299 4.12 9.74 12.87
CA THR A 299 4.05 8.58 13.76
C THR A 299 3.10 7.52 13.21
N LEU A 300 3.54 6.24 13.27
CA LEU A 300 2.75 5.10 12.79
C LEU A 300 2.83 3.93 13.78
N PRO A 301 1.92 3.85 14.74
CA PRO A 301 1.92 2.82 15.79
C PRO A 301 1.33 1.48 15.34
N SER A 302 1.47 1.13 14.07
CA SER A 302 0.82 -0.04 13.49
C SER A 302 1.28 -1.35 14.12
N ARG A 303 0.33 -2.25 14.38
CA ARG A 303 0.59 -3.63 14.83
C ARG A 303 1.18 -4.48 13.72
N PHE A 304 0.77 -4.22 12.50
CA PHE A 304 1.32 -4.85 11.29
C PHE A 304 1.08 -3.98 10.06
N GLU A 305 1.99 -4.08 9.09
CA GLU A 305 1.93 -3.39 7.81
C GLU A 305 2.28 -4.34 6.66
N GLY A 306 1.71 -4.09 5.47
CA GLY A 306 2.12 -4.77 4.25
C GLY A 306 3.39 -4.15 3.65
N PHE A 307 3.44 -2.81 3.63
CA PHE A 307 4.59 -2.00 3.20
C PHE A 307 4.75 -0.77 4.10
N GLY A 308 3.68 0.02 4.26
CA GLY A 308 3.73 1.28 4.99
C GLY A 308 3.95 2.47 4.07
N LEU A 309 3.12 2.59 3.02
CA LEU A 309 3.19 3.69 2.04
C LEU A 309 3.30 5.07 2.70
N VAL A 310 2.55 5.30 3.79
CA VAL A 310 2.56 6.55 4.56
C VAL A 310 3.92 6.88 5.19
N ILE A 311 4.79 5.88 5.42
CA ILE A 311 6.16 6.07 5.91
C ILE A 311 6.99 6.75 4.82
N ILE A 312 7.01 6.20 3.62
CA ILE A 312 7.79 6.78 2.50
C ILE A 312 7.24 8.13 2.06
N GLU A 313 5.94 8.38 2.24
CA GLU A 313 5.31 9.67 2.00
C GLU A 313 5.83 10.74 2.98
N ALA A 314 5.86 10.43 4.28
CA ALA A 314 6.39 11.32 5.31
C ALA A 314 7.89 11.57 5.11
N MET A 315 8.67 10.50 4.87
CA MET A 315 10.11 10.59 4.59
C MET A 315 10.39 11.46 3.36
N ALA A 316 9.62 11.32 2.29
CA ALA A 316 9.77 12.14 1.09
C ALA A 316 9.57 13.64 1.38
N CYS A 317 8.66 13.98 2.29
CA CYS A 317 8.45 15.34 2.76
C CYS A 317 9.50 15.81 3.79
N GLY A 318 10.53 15.01 4.08
CA GLY A 318 11.58 15.33 5.05
C GLY A 318 11.11 15.25 6.50
N VAL A 319 10.04 14.53 6.78
CA VAL A 319 9.49 14.38 8.14
C VAL A 319 10.02 13.08 8.75
N PRO A 320 10.74 13.14 9.88
CA PRO A 320 11.23 11.95 10.56
C PRO A 320 10.07 11.12 11.11
N VAL A 321 10.25 9.79 11.09
CA VAL A 321 9.22 8.81 11.42
C VAL A 321 9.52 8.12 12.74
N VAL A 322 8.51 7.99 13.61
CA VAL A 322 8.51 7.08 14.76
C VAL A 322 7.47 6.00 14.53
N THR A 323 7.87 4.73 14.56
CA THR A 323 6.98 3.61 14.30
C THR A 323 7.37 2.37 15.07
N PHE A 324 6.43 1.46 15.33
CA PHE A 324 6.81 0.13 15.80
C PHE A 324 7.58 -0.64 14.74
N ASP A 325 8.55 -1.45 15.17
CA ASP A 325 9.27 -2.40 14.34
C ASP A 325 8.40 -3.63 14.05
N CYS A 326 7.27 -3.40 13.36
CA CYS A 326 6.39 -4.47 12.96
C CYS A 326 6.86 -5.16 11.66
N GLU A 327 6.39 -6.39 11.46
CA GLU A 327 6.78 -7.20 10.31
C GLU A 327 6.42 -6.56 8.97
N ASN A 328 7.27 -6.82 7.97
CA ASN A 328 7.14 -6.52 6.54
C ASN A 328 7.12 -5.05 6.10
N GLY A 329 6.89 -4.11 6.98
CA GLY A 329 6.79 -2.69 6.59
C GLY A 329 8.00 -1.88 7.08
N PRO A 330 7.91 -1.30 8.27
CA PRO A 330 8.81 -0.26 8.75
C PRO A 330 10.30 -0.63 8.70
N ARG A 331 10.68 -1.84 9.14
CA ARG A 331 12.09 -2.30 9.16
C ARG A 331 12.74 -2.46 7.80
N ASN A 332 11.96 -2.55 6.73
CA ASN A 332 12.46 -2.61 5.36
C ASN A 332 12.62 -1.21 4.73
N ILE A 333 12.04 -0.20 5.37
CA ILE A 333 12.05 1.18 4.90
C ILE A 333 13.03 2.02 5.72
N ILE A 334 12.98 1.90 7.03
CA ILE A 334 13.69 2.74 8.00
C ILE A 334 15.00 2.08 8.43
N THR A 335 16.07 2.85 8.40
CA THR A 335 17.33 2.55 9.09
C THR A 335 17.28 3.16 10.47
N ASN A 336 17.08 2.32 11.50
CA ASN A 336 16.82 2.76 12.87
C ASN A 336 17.85 3.78 13.38
N ASN A 337 17.37 4.85 14.02
CA ASN A 337 18.13 5.98 14.54
C ASN A 337 18.92 6.78 13.49
N GLN A 338 18.70 6.53 12.18
CA GLN A 338 19.34 7.31 11.12
C GLN A 338 18.30 8.16 10.36
N ASP A 339 17.30 7.54 9.75
CA ASP A 339 16.26 8.18 8.95
C ASP A 339 14.85 8.00 9.52
N GLY A 340 14.76 7.43 10.74
CA GLY A 340 13.57 7.23 11.54
C GLY A 340 13.89 6.45 12.81
N ILE A 341 12.91 6.24 13.67
CA ILE A 341 13.02 5.45 14.91
C ILE A 341 12.09 4.26 14.84
N LEU A 342 12.69 3.07 14.96
CA LEU A 342 11.98 1.80 15.12
C LEU A 342 11.90 1.45 16.59
N VAL A 343 10.70 1.40 17.14
CA VAL A 343 10.40 1.06 18.53
C VAL A 343 9.98 -0.40 18.60
N LYS A 344 10.36 -1.08 19.68
CA LYS A 344 9.94 -2.46 19.93
C LYS A 344 8.41 -2.59 19.85
N PRO A 345 7.86 -3.61 19.15
CA PRO A 345 6.42 -3.78 19.03
C PRO A 345 5.70 -3.76 20.37
N PHE A 346 4.65 -2.94 20.47
CA PHE A 346 3.80 -2.75 21.65
C PHE A 346 4.43 -2.09 22.87
N ASP A 347 5.68 -1.66 22.80
CA ASP A 347 6.33 -0.93 23.87
C ASP A 347 5.90 0.55 23.83
N VAL A 348 4.86 0.87 24.59
CA VAL A 348 4.24 2.20 24.63
C VAL A 348 5.16 3.22 25.31
N ASP A 349 5.94 2.78 26.32
CA ASP A 349 6.84 3.64 27.07
C ASP A 349 8.01 4.07 26.17
N GLU A 350 8.68 3.12 25.50
CA GLU A 350 9.74 3.42 24.53
C GLU A 350 9.22 4.27 23.37
N TYR A 351 7.93 4.09 22.99
CA TYR A 351 7.29 4.88 21.93
C TYR A 351 7.13 6.35 22.35
N ALA A 352 6.67 6.59 23.57
CA ALA A 352 6.56 7.92 24.15
C ALA A 352 7.93 8.61 24.28
N GLU A 353 8.94 7.89 24.79
CA GLU A 353 10.33 8.38 24.88
C GLU A 353 10.91 8.75 23.50
N SER A 354 10.62 7.94 22.48
CA SER A 354 11.06 8.19 21.10
C SER A 354 10.43 9.45 20.52
N LEU A 355 9.15 9.71 20.79
CA LEU A 355 8.47 10.94 20.41
C LEU A 355 9.09 12.13 21.17
N LEU A 356 9.27 12.04 22.48
CA LEU A 356 9.88 13.08 23.33
C LEU A 356 11.28 13.44 22.85
N ARG A 357 12.10 12.45 22.50
CA ARG A 357 13.46 12.65 21.99
C ARG A 357 13.46 13.52 20.73
N LEU A 358 12.54 13.28 19.78
CA LEU A 358 12.42 14.12 18.58
C LEU A 358 11.76 15.46 18.86
N ILE A 359 10.89 15.57 19.84
CA ILE A 359 10.23 16.81 20.26
C ILE A 359 11.26 17.77 20.88
N GLN A 360 12.11 17.26 21.76
CA GLN A 360 13.05 18.05 22.58
C GLN A 360 14.35 18.38 21.87
N ASP A 361 14.74 17.64 20.81
CA ASP A 361 15.98 17.84 20.08
C ASP A 361 15.73 18.25 18.62
N ASP A 362 15.71 19.58 18.38
CA ASP A 362 15.52 20.18 17.05
C ASP A 362 16.62 19.78 16.07
N GLN A 363 17.86 19.61 16.56
CA GLN A 363 18.99 19.25 15.70
C GLN A 363 18.89 17.79 15.24
N LEU A 364 18.59 16.88 16.16
CA LEU A 364 18.34 15.47 15.82
C LEU A 364 17.18 15.34 14.85
N ARG A 365 16.06 16.04 15.14
CA ARG A 365 14.85 16.02 14.29
C ARG A 365 15.17 16.50 12.87
N SER A 366 15.91 17.60 12.73
CA SER A 366 16.31 18.15 11.43
C SER A 366 17.26 17.22 10.68
N GLN A 367 18.26 16.65 11.33
CA GLN A 367 19.20 15.72 10.70
C GLN A 367 18.50 14.43 10.26
N MET A 368 17.61 13.88 11.09
CA MET A 368 16.84 12.69 10.77
C MET A 368 15.87 12.93 9.62
N GLY A 369 15.18 14.09 9.60
CA GLY A 369 14.29 14.48 8.52
C GLY A 369 15.01 14.60 7.17
N LYS A 370 16.22 15.19 7.16
CA LYS A 370 17.05 15.26 5.94
C LYS A 370 17.42 13.86 5.44
N ARG A 371 17.89 12.96 6.33
CA ARG A 371 18.24 11.59 5.96
C ARG A 371 17.01 10.81 5.49
N ALA A 372 15.85 11.03 6.12
CA ALA A 372 14.58 10.45 5.69
C ALA A 372 14.24 10.83 4.24
N HIS A 373 14.37 12.14 3.91
CA HIS A 373 14.17 12.60 2.55
C HIS A 373 15.13 11.93 1.57
N ASP A 374 16.43 11.92 1.88
CA ASP A 374 17.46 11.31 1.01
C ASP A 374 17.18 9.80 0.80
N SER A 375 16.85 9.08 1.87
CA SER A 375 16.53 7.65 1.81
C SER A 375 15.27 7.35 1.00
N SER A 376 14.28 8.25 1.00
CA SER A 376 13.03 8.08 0.28
C SER A 376 13.18 8.10 -1.24
N GLN A 377 14.26 8.69 -1.77
CA GLN A 377 14.47 8.87 -3.21
C GLN A 377 14.48 7.53 -3.98
N ARG A 378 14.84 6.43 -3.33
CA ARG A 378 14.77 5.07 -3.90
C ARG A 378 13.35 4.59 -4.24
N TYR A 379 12.32 5.31 -3.79
CA TYR A 379 10.91 5.04 -4.03
C TYR A 379 10.25 6.00 -5.03
N LEU A 380 11.04 6.78 -5.76
CA LEU A 380 10.50 7.63 -6.82
C LEU A 380 9.79 6.79 -7.89
N ILE A 381 8.70 7.32 -8.42
CA ILE A 381 7.89 6.58 -9.41
C ILE A 381 8.72 6.25 -10.67
N GLU A 382 9.66 7.09 -11.05
CA GLU A 382 10.56 6.88 -12.17
C GLU A 382 11.39 5.60 -12.02
N ASP A 383 11.99 5.40 -10.84
CA ASP A 383 12.84 4.24 -10.54
C ASP A 383 12.00 2.96 -10.37
N ILE A 384 10.85 3.08 -9.72
CA ILE A 384 9.94 1.95 -9.53
C ILE A 384 9.34 1.51 -10.87
N ALA A 385 8.91 2.45 -11.70
CA ALA A 385 8.37 2.13 -13.03
C ALA A 385 9.43 1.50 -13.95
N GLN A 386 10.71 1.90 -13.81
CA GLN A 386 11.79 1.26 -14.55
C GLN A 386 12.01 -0.20 -14.13
N LYS A 387 11.88 -0.51 -12.82
CA LYS A 387 11.92 -1.92 -12.35
C LYS A 387 10.76 -2.73 -12.93
N TRP A 388 9.55 -2.17 -12.96
CA TRP A 388 8.41 -2.80 -13.60
C TRP A 388 8.62 -3.02 -15.09
N LYS A 389 9.15 -2.01 -15.80
CA LYS A 389 9.50 -2.14 -17.21
C LYS A 389 10.50 -3.26 -17.45
N GLY A 390 11.57 -3.32 -16.65
CA GLY A 390 12.57 -4.41 -16.73
C GLY A 390 11.94 -5.80 -16.51
N LEU A 391 10.99 -5.92 -15.58
CA LEU A 391 10.22 -7.14 -15.37
C LEU A 391 9.37 -7.50 -16.61
N PHE A 392 8.68 -6.53 -17.21
CA PHE A 392 7.88 -6.76 -18.41
C PHE A 392 8.75 -7.22 -19.58
N ASP A 393 9.88 -6.56 -19.81
CA ASP A 393 10.84 -6.93 -20.86
C ASP A 393 11.40 -8.36 -20.63
N GLU A 394 11.72 -8.73 -19.38
CA GLU A 394 12.23 -10.06 -19.02
C GLU A 394 11.24 -11.19 -19.32
N ILE A 395 9.96 -11.00 -18.89
CA ILE A 395 8.97 -12.08 -19.05
C ILE A 395 8.53 -12.26 -20.50
N THR A 396 8.45 -11.16 -21.26
CA THR A 396 8.00 -11.20 -22.68
C THR A 396 9.13 -11.59 -23.65
N ALA A 397 10.39 -11.42 -23.29
CA ALA A 397 11.52 -11.89 -24.12
C ALA A 397 11.53 -13.43 -24.31
N LYS A 398 10.87 -14.17 -23.44
CA LYS A 398 10.76 -15.64 -23.54
C LYS A 398 9.84 -16.11 -24.66
N ASP A 399 8.97 -15.24 -25.17
CA ASP A 399 8.06 -15.55 -26.27
C ASP A 399 8.75 -15.44 -27.65
N GLU A 400 9.93 -14.82 -27.68
CA GLU A 400 10.71 -14.58 -28.92
C GLU A 400 11.76 -15.66 -29.19
N LEU A 401 11.93 -16.61 -28.24
CA LEU A 401 12.83 -17.77 -28.33
C LEU A 401 12.07 -19.05 -28.66
#